data_545abaa5522ab51e878243c80f444bb5
#
_entry.id   545abaa5522ab51e878243c80f444bb5
#
_cell.length_a   1.000
_cell.length_b   1.000
_cell.length_c   1.000
_cell.angle_alpha   90.00
_cell.angle_beta   90.00
_cell.angle_gamma   90.00
#
_symmetry.space_group_name_H-M   'P 1'
#
loop_
_entity.id
_entity.type
_entity.pdbx_description
1 polymer ?
#
loop_
_entity_poly.entity_id
_entity_poly.type
_entity_poly.pdbx_seq_one_letter_code
_entity_poly.pdbx_strand_id
1 'polypeptide(L)'
;KLWLAQVGYERVQEIENPELAQERMKELYEQKGYPKDWIDKRLRGIAIRQNLTDEWKERGITEKSDYAILTAEISRATFGLTPSDYKIYKGLTKKNQNLRDHMSDLELIFTMLGERVTTEISQKEKPDTFTKSKQVAQRGGNVAGVAREQAEKELGRSVVSPENFLSDFDKLDATLELPFSENDE
;
A
#
# COMPACT_ATOMS: atom_id res chain seq x y z
N LYS A 1 -19.87 6.20 25.91
CA LYS A 1 -20.91 6.90 25.12
C LYS A 1 -20.37 8.19 24.51
N LEU A 2 -19.62 9.04 25.25
CA LEU A 2 -19.04 10.30 24.73
C LEU A 2 -18.06 10.06 23.56
N TRP A 3 -17.18 9.05 23.64
CA TRP A 3 -16.27 8.69 22.56
C TRP A 3 -16.99 8.34 21.25
N LEU A 4 -18.05 7.52 21.30
CA LEU A 4 -18.84 7.18 20.11
C LEU A 4 -19.53 8.41 19.50
N ALA A 5 -19.98 9.35 20.33
CA ALA A 5 -20.56 10.60 19.86
C ALA A 5 -19.51 11.47 19.16
N GLN A 6 -18.29 11.53 19.71
CA GLN A 6 -17.16 12.25 19.12
C GLN A 6 -16.78 11.65 17.75
N VAL A 7 -16.60 10.33 17.67
CA VAL A 7 -16.29 9.63 16.40
C VAL A 7 -17.42 9.85 15.37
N GLY A 8 -18.69 9.80 15.81
CA GLY A 8 -19.82 10.08 14.94
C GLY A 8 -19.83 11.51 14.40
N TYR A 9 -19.52 12.49 15.24
CA TYR A 9 -19.43 13.90 14.85
C TYR A 9 -18.27 14.13 13.85
N GLU A 10 -17.10 13.58 14.11
CA GLU A 10 -15.96 13.66 13.20
C GLU A 10 -16.28 13.06 11.83
N ARG A 11 -17.04 11.95 11.79
CA ARG A 11 -17.48 11.36 10.52
C ARG A 11 -18.44 12.26 9.74
N VAL A 12 -19.34 12.94 10.41
CA VAL A 12 -20.24 13.91 9.76
C VAL A 12 -19.43 15.07 9.18
N GLN A 13 -18.45 15.59 9.92
CA GLN A 13 -17.56 16.64 9.41
C GLN A 13 -16.74 16.21 8.20
N GLU A 14 -16.24 14.96 8.18
CA GLU A 14 -15.51 14.40 7.03
C GLU A 14 -16.39 14.25 5.77
N ILE A 15 -17.70 14.05 5.93
CA ILE A 15 -18.66 14.05 4.81
C ILE A 15 -18.78 15.45 4.20
N GLU A 16 -18.79 16.48 5.05
CA GLU A 16 -18.88 17.88 4.62
C GLU A 16 -17.53 18.39 4.09
N ASN A 17 -16.43 17.97 4.69
CA ASN A 17 -15.08 18.32 4.29
C ASN A 17 -14.18 17.08 4.21
N PRO A 18 -14.05 16.43 3.03
CA PRO A 18 -13.24 15.22 2.85
C PRO A 18 -11.75 15.37 3.15
N GLU A 19 -11.21 16.59 3.17
CA GLU A 19 -9.79 16.84 3.52
C GLU A 19 -9.49 16.43 4.95
N LEU A 20 -10.45 16.56 5.88
CA LEU A 20 -10.31 16.12 7.26
C LEU A 20 -10.00 14.63 7.41
N ALA A 21 -10.54 13.79 6.53
CA ALA A 21 -10.24 12.38 6.52
C ALA A 21 -8.77 12.10 6.13
N GLN A 22 -8.19 12.90 5.23
CA GLN A 22 -6.77 12.80 4.87
C GLN A 22 -5.88 13.30 6.00
N GLU A 23 -6.23 14.41 6.64
CA GLU A 23 -5.49 14.94 7.80
C GLU A 23 -5.46 13.91 8.94
N ARG A 24 -6.61 13.34 9.28
CA ARG A 24 -6.68 12.27 10.28
C ARG A 24 -5.85 11.05 9.92
N MET A 25 -5.79 10.67 8.63
CA MET A 25 -4.94 9.57 8.20
C MET A 25 -3.46 9.89 8.41
N LYS A 26 -3.02 11.13 8.10
CA LYS A 26 -1.66 11.59 8.38
C LYS A 26 -1.34 11.52 9.87
N GLU A 27 -2.22 12.07 10.72
CA GLU A 27 -2.06 12.04 12.16
C GLU A 27 -1.91 10.63 12.73
N LEU A 28 -2.70 9.66 12.24
CA LEU A 28 -2.61 8.26 12.66
C LEU A 28 -1.25 7.65 12.30
N TYR A 29 -0.68 7.97 11.14
CA TYR A 29 0.67 7.52 10.78
C TYR A 29 1.75 8.26 11.62
N GLU A 30 1.59 9.55 11.88
CA GLU A 30 2.50 10.31 12.76
C GLU A 30 2.51 9.75 14.18
N GLN A 31 1.32 9.44 14.75
CA GLN A 31 1.18 8.81 16.07
C GLN A 31 1.86 7.43 16.12
N LYS A 32 1.90 6.72 15.00
CA LYS A 32 2.64 5.46 14.86
C LYS A 32 4.14 5.65 14.66
N GLY A 33 4.64 6.88 14.64
CA GLY A 33 6.06 7.20 14.55
C GLY A 33 6.62 7.24 13.12
N TYR A 34 5.79 7.25 12.07
CA TYR A 34 6.28 7.39 10.70
C TYR A 34 6.74 8.83 10.42
N PRO A 35 7.88 9.03 9.73
CA PRO A 35 8.31 10.34 9.28
C PRO A 35 7.35 10.94 8.25
N LYS A 36 7.24 12.28 8.24
CA LYS A 36 6.33 12.98 7.32
C LYS A 36 6.58 12.65 5.85
N ASP A 37 7.83 12.63 5.43
CA ASP A 37 8.20 12.27 4.04
C ASP A 37 7.75 10.87 3.63
N TRP A 38 7.80 9.92 4.56
CA TRP A 38 7.31 8.57 4.32
C TRP A 38 5.78 8.55 4.23
N ILE A 39 5.11 9.29 5.12
CA ILE A 39 3.64 9.39 5.14
C ILE A 39 3.13 9.96 3.81
N ASP A 40 3.73 11.02 3.30
CA ASP A 40 3.34 11.62 2.02
C ASP A 40 3.51 10.64 0.85
N LYS A 41 4.61 9.87 0.81
CA LYS A 41 4.80 8.80 -0.17
C LYS A 41 3.74 7.70 -0.03
N ARG A 42 3.43 7.30 1.20
CA ARG A 42 2.43 6.27 1.48
C ARG A 42 1.03 6.69 1.01
N LEU A 43 0.62 7.93 1.31
CA LEU A 43 -0.66 8.48 0.86
C LEU A 43 -0.73 8.59 -0.67
N ARG A 44 0.36 9.03 -1.32
CA ARG A 44 0.45 9.04 -2.78
C ARG A 44 0.33 7.64 -3.36
N GLY A 45 0.92 6.65 -2.73
CA GLY A 45 0.79 5.24 -3.13
C GLY A 45 -0.64 4.72 -3.02
N ILE A 46 -1.44 5.19 -2.06
CA ILE A 46 -2.86 4.86 -1.96
C ILE A 46 -3.62 5.40 -3.18
N ALA A 47 -3.40 6.66 -3.56
CA ALA A 47 -4.04 7.27 -4.71
C ALA A 47 -3.66 6.58 -6.03
N ILE A 48 -2.37 6.27 -6.24
CA ILE A 48 -1.90 5.53 -7.43
C ILE A 48 -2.56 4.14 -7.49
N ARG A 49 -2.64 3.45 -6.37
CA ARG A 49 -3.30 2.15 -6.29
C ARG A 49 -4.78 2.24 -6.60
N GLN A 50 -5.47 3.26 -6.12
CA GLN A 50 -6.88 3.48 -6.43
C GLN A 50 -7.08 3.68 -7.94
N ASN A 51 -6.29 4.54 -8.57
CA ASN A 51 -6.36 4.78 -10.01
C ASN A 51 -6.15 3.49 -10.83
N LEU A 52 -5.20 2.64 -10.43
CA LEU A 52 -4.98 1.35 -11.08
C LEU A 52 -6.17 0.41 -10.90
N THR A 53 -6.76 0.39 -9.71
CA THR A 53 -7.93 -0.43 -9.43
C THR A 53 -9.14 0.01 -10.25
N ASP A 54 -9.35 1.32 -10.38
CA ASP A 54 -10.42 1.90 -11.18
C ASP A 54 -10.21 1.61 -12.68
N GLU A 55 -8.98 1.73 -13.18
CA GLU A 55 -8.64 1.33 -14.56
C GLU A 55 -8.96 -0.15 -14.82
N TRP A 56 -8.55 -1.06 -13.92
CA TRP A 56 -8.88 -2.47 -14.06
C TRP A 56 -10.39 -2.74 -14.07
N LYS A 57 -11.14 -1.99 -13.25
CA LYS A 57 -12.59 -2.06 -13.22
C LYS A 57 -13.20 -1.60 -14.56
N GLU A 58 -12.69 -0.53 -15.17
CA GLU A 58 -13.07 -0.10 -16.51
C GLU A 58 -12.74 -1.13 -17.60
N ARG A 59 -11.70 -1.94 -17.39
CA ARG A 59 -11.35 -3.07 -18.28
C ARG A 59 -12.16 -4.35 -17.99
N GLY A 60 -13.17 -4.28 -17.14
CA GLY A 60 -14.07 -5.40 -16.85
C GLY A 60 -13.53 -6.39 -15.80
N ILE A 61 -12.50 -6.03 -15.04
CA ILE A 61 -12.06 -6.84 -13.90
C ILE A 61 -13.04 -6.60 -12.74
N THR A 62 -13.73 -7.65 -12.30
CA THR A 62 -14.73 -7.58 -11.23
C THR A 62 -14.40 -8.46 -10.04
N GLU A 63 -13.73 -9.57 -10.25
CA GLU A 63 -13.44 -10.56 -9.22
C GLU A 63 -12.26 -10.13 -8.32
N LYS A 64 -12.44 -10.25 -7.00
CA LYS A 64 -11.37 -9.92 -6.02
C LYS A 64 -10.11 -10.75 -6.24
N SER A 65 -10.24 -11.99 -6.67
CA SER A 65 -9.14 -12.88 -7.04
C SER A 65 -8.30 -12.32 -8.18
N ASP A 66 -8.93 -11.72 -9.18
CA ASP A 66 -8.25 -11.18 -10.37
C ASP A 66 -7.42 -9.96 -10.00
N TYR A 67 -7.96 -9.05 -9.17
CA TYR A 67 -7.17 -7.93 -8.62
C TYR A 67 -5.95 -8.42 -7.84
N ALA A 68 -6.10 -9.48 -7.06
CA ALA A 68 -5.00 -10.07 -6.30
C ALA A 68 -3.92 -10.66 -7.23
N ILE A 69 -4.34 -11.39 -8.29
CA ILE A 69 -3.42 -11.96 -9.29
C ILE A 69 -2.68 -10.84 -10.03
N LEU A 70 -3.37 -9.84 -10.55
CA LEU A 70 -2.76 -8.72 -11.27
C LEU A 70 -1.76 -7.96 -10.37
N THR A 71 -2.11 -7.77 -9.11
CA THR A 71 -1.20 -7.15 -8.12
C THR A 71 0.04 -8.03 -7.88
N ALA A 72 -0.14 -9.34 -7.81
CA ALA A 72 0.95 -10.27 -7.62
C ALA A 72 1.90 -10.28 -8.84
N GLU A 73 1.39 -10.13 -10.05
CA GLU A 73 2.21 -10.02 -11.27
C GLU A 73 3.08 -8.75 -11.25
N ILE A 74 2.50 -7.58 -10.89
CA ILE A 74 3.29 -6.35 -10.74
C ILE A 74 4.37 -6.54 -9.68
N SER A 75 4.01 -7.05 -8.51
CA SER A 75 4.95 -7.23 -7.39
C SER A 75 6.07 -8.19 -7.75
N ARG A 76 5.75 -9.33 -8.38
CA ARG A 76 6.74 -10.32 -8.81
C ARG A 76 7.69 -9.74 -9.85
N ALA A 77 7.17 -9.00 -10.83
CA ALA A 77 7.99 -8.36 -11.85
C ALA A 77 8.86 -7.23 -11.26
N THR A 78 8.38 -6.52 -10.25
CA THR A 78 9.12 -5.42 -9.61
C THR A 78 10.19 -5.93 -8.62
N PHE A 79 9.84 -6.90 -7.76
CA PHE A 79 10.66 -7.30 -6.60
C PHE A 79 11.13 -8.76 -6.63
N GLY A 80 10.67 -9.57 -7.59
CA GLY A 80 10.88 -11.01 -7.59
C GLY A 80 9.96 -11.78 -6.62
N LEU A 81 9.11 -11.09 -5.86
CA LEU A 81 8.26 -11.64 -4.81
C LEU A 81 6.79 -11.28 -5.04
N THR A 82 5.89 -12.23 -4.79
CA THR A 82 4.47 -11.88 -4.65
C THR A 82 4.24 -11.11 -3.34
N PRO A 83 3.12 -10.36 -3.19
CA PRO A 83 2.81 -9.71 -1.92
C PRO A 83 2.77 -10.67 -0.73
N SER A 84 2.34 -11.91 -0.94
CA SER A 84 2.32 -12.94 0.10
C SER A 84 3.73 -13.39 0.50
N ASP A 85 4.59 -13.67 -0.50
CA ASP A 85 5.98 -14.05 -0.26
C ASP A 85 6.75 -12.92 0.42
N TYR A 86 6.47 -11.67 0.00
CA TYR A 86 7.11 -10.50 0.58
C TYR A 86 6.69 -10.27 2.04
N LYS A 87 5.43 -10.53 2.39
CA LYS A 87 5.00 -10.54 3.79
C LYS A 87 5.77 -11.55 4.62
N ILE A 88 5.94 -12.77 4.10
CA ILE A 88 6.73 -13.82 4.76
C ILE A 88 8.19 -13.37 4.92
N TYR A 89 8.78 -12.82 3.85
CA TYR A 89 10.15 -12.32 3.86
C TYR A 89 10.39 -11.22 4.90
N LYS A 90 9.39 -10.35 5.13
CA LYS A 90 9.40 -9.32 6.18
C LYS A 90 8.96 -9.83 7.56
N GLY A 91 8.68 -11.12 7.73
CA GLY A 91 8.25 -11.69 9.02
C GLY A 91 6.86 -11.24 9.47
N LEU A 92 5.99 -10.79 8.54
CA LEU A 92 4.63 -10.34 8.85
C LEU A 92 3.71 -11.55 9.03
N THR A 93 3.33 -11.84 10.27
CA THR A 93 2.56 -13.03 10.64
C THR A 93 1.07 -12.77 10.81
N LYS A 94 0.68 -11.54 11.14
CA LYS A 94 -0.73 -11.16 11.35
C LYS A 94 -1.43 -10.93 10.02
N LYS A 95 -2.60 -11.52 9.83
CA LYS A 95 -3.39 -11.43 8.58
C LYS A 95 -3.75 -10.00 8.19
N ASN A 96 -3.98 -9.12 9.15
CA ASN A 96 -4.39 -7.72 8.95
C ASN A 96 -3.22 -6.76 8.69
N GLN A 97 -1.96 -7.21 8.79
CA GLN A 97 -0.80 -6.35 8.49
C GLN A 97 -0.77 -6.00 7.00
N ASN A 98 -0.68 -4.72 6.71
CA ASN A 98 -0.54 -4.23 5.35
C ASN A 98 0.94 -4.18 4.97
N LEU A 99 1.36 -4.95 3.95
CA LEU A 99 2.74 -5.01 3.51
C LEU A 99 3.37 -3.62 3.27
N ARG A 100 2.60 -2.68 2.67
CA ARG A 100 3.13 -1.35 2.34
C ARG A 100 3.45 -0.49 3.57
N ASP A 101 2.81 -0.76 4.71
CA ASP A 101 3.12 -0.06 5.96
C ASP A 101 4.46 -0.51 6.57
N HIS A 102 5.01 -1.63 6.06
CA HIS A 102 6.31 -2.19 6.45
C HIS A 102 7.41 -1.97 5.40
N MET A 103 7.11 -1.27 4.31
CA MET A 103 8.05 -0.98 3.22
C MET A 103 8.89 0.26 3.50
N SER A 104 10.16 0.21 3.11
CA SER A 104 11.04 1.37 3.06
C SER A 104 10.60 2.38 1.99
N ASP A 105 11.18 3.56 1.99
CA ASP A 105 10.93 4.59 0.99
C ASP A 105 11.14 4.11 -0.44
N LEU A 106 12.25 3.43 -0.71
CA LEU A 106 12.56 2.92 -2.06
C LEU A 106 11.60 1.79 -2.47
N GLU A 107 11.24 0.90 -1.54
CA GLU A 107 10.24 -0.14 -1.82
C GLU A 107 8.89 0.49 -2.19
N LEU A 108 8.45 1.55 -1.49
CA LEU A 108 7.24 2.30 -1.83
C LEU A 108 7.34 2.98 -3.19
N ILE A 109 8.47 3.61 -3.51
CA ILE A 109 8.70 4.29 -4.79
C ILE A 109 8.62 3.30 -5.96
N PHE A 110 9.28 2.14 -5.88
CA PHE A 110 9.23 1.15 -6.94
C PHE A 110 7.87 0.48 -7.05
N THR A 111 7.14 0.29 -5.94
CA THR A 111 5.74 -0.13 -5.97
C THR A 111 4.88 0.86 -6.74
N MET A 112 4.98 2.14 -6.43
CA MET A 112 4.25 3.21 -7.12
C MET A 112 4.59 3.29 -8.60
N LEU A 113 5.87 3.15 -8.96
CA LEU A 113 6.32 3.16 -10.34
C LEU A 113 5.69 2.02 -11.14
N GLY A 114 5.74 0.78 -10.64
CA GLY A 114 5.16 -0.38 -11.31
C GLY A 114 3.64 -0.25 -11.48
N GLU A 115 2.94 0.23 -10.46
CA GLU A 115 1.50 0.45 -10.50
C GLU A 115 1.13 1.58 -11.48
N ARG A 116 1.86 2.70 -11.45
CA ARG A 116 1.59 3.83 -12.34
C ARG A 116 1.85 3.49 -13.81
N VAL A 117 2.98 2.84 -14.10
CA VAL A 117 3.30 2.42 -15.48
C VAL A 117 2.29 1.39 -15.99
N THR A 118 1.84 0.47 -15.14
CA THR A 118 0.77 -0.47 -15.48
C THR A 118 -0.51 0.27 -15.88
N THR A 119 -0.91 1.29 -15.11
CA THR A 119 -2.08 2.12 -15.42
C THR A 119 -1.94 2.79 -16.79
N GLU A 120 -0.81 3.43 -17.07
CA GLU A 120 -0.56 4.12 -18.33
C GLU A 120 -0.59 3.17 -19.54
N ILE A 121 0.02 1.98 -19.41
CA ILE A 121 -0.01 0.97 -20.47
C ILE A 121 -1.46 0.48 -20.68
N SER A 122 -2.20 0.22 -19.60
CA SER A 122 -3.58 -0.23 -19.67
C SER A 122 -4.50 0.78 -20.35
N GLN A 123 -4.38 2.04 -19.99
CA GLN A 123 -5.16 3.14 -20.60
C GLN A 123 -4.87 3.28 -22.10
N LYS A 124 -3.61 3.12 -22.51
CA LYS A 124 -3.19 3.19 -23.90
C LYS A 124 -3.66 1.99 -24.71
N GLU A 125 -3.50 0.78 -24.19
CA GLU A 125 -3.73 -0.47 -24.95
C GLU A 125 -5.14 -1.02 -24.79
N LYS A 126 -5.86 -0.60 -23.74
CA LYS A 126 -7.24 -0.99 -23.42
C LYS A 126 -7.46 -2.51 -23.49
N PRO A 127 -6.75 -3.28 -22.66
CA PRO A 127 -6.86 -4.73 -22.68
C PRO A 127 -8.31 -5.19 -22.43
N ASP A 128 -8.80 -6.06 -23.29
CA ASP A 128 -10.17 -6.55 -23.32
C ASP A 128 -10.35 -7.94 -22.68
N THR A 129 -9.26 -8.55 -22.21
CA THR A 129 -9.27 -9.84 -21.55
C THR A 129 -8.37 -9.84 -20.31
N PHE A 130 -8.68 -10.70 -19.34
CA PHE A 130 -7.84 -10.90 -18.15
C PHE A 130 -6.40 -11.25 -18.51
N THR A 131 -6.20 -12.12 -19.50
CA THR A 131 -4.85 -12.50 -19.96
C THR A 131 -4.04 -11.30 -20.47
N LYS A 132 -4.65 -10.41 -21.24
CA LYS A 132 -3.99 -9.18 -21.71
C LYS A 132 -3.73 -8.22 -20.54
N SER A 133 -4.67 -8.07 -19.61
CA SER A 133 -4.47 -7.27 -18.39
C SER A 133 -3.29 -7.80 -17.56
N LYS A 134 -3.16 -9.13 -17.46
CA LYS A 134 -2.03 -9.77 -16.78
C LYS A 134 -0.70 -9.48 -17.47
N GLN A 135 -0.63 -9.54 -18.80
CA GLN A 135 0.57 -9.17 -19.56
C GLN A 135 0.95 -7.70 -19.37
N VAL A 136 -0.04 -6.81 -19.34
CA VAL A 136 0.15 -5.37 -19.03
C VAL A 136 0.73 -5.19 -17.63
N ALA A 137 0.16 -5.89 -16.63
CA ALA A 137 0.64 -5.86 -15.25
C ALA A 137 2.12 -6.31 -15.13
N GLN A 138 2.49 -7.40 -15.82
CA GLN A 138 3.87 -7.89 -15.87
C GLN A 138 4.82 -6.86 -16.51
N ARG A 139 4.41 -6.24 -17.60
CA ARG A 139 5.22 -5.23 -18.29
C ARG A 139 5.42 -3.97 -17.46
N GLY A 140 4.35 -3.47 -16.83
CA GLY A 140 4.43 -2.32 -15.94
C GLY A 140 5.33 -2.59 -14.73
N GLY A 141 5.18 -3.76 -14.10
CA GLY A 141 6.06 -4.20 -13.03
C GLY A 141 7.52 -4.37 -13.47
N ASN A 142 7.75 -4.89 -14.68
CA ASN A 142 9.10 -5.07 -15.21
C ASN A 142 9.86 -3.75 -15.40
N VAL A 143 9.18 -2.68 -15.81
CA VAL A 143 9.81 -1.34 -15.89
C VAL A 143 10.31 -0.91 -14.51
N ALA A 144 9.52 -1.11 -13.46
CA ALA A 144 9.96 -0.82 -12.10
C ALA A 144 11.07 -1.77 -11.63
N GLY A 145 11.02 -3.05 -12.03
CA GLY A 145 12.04 -4.05 -11.71
C GLY A 145 13.40 -3.69 -12.28
N VAL A 146 13.47 -3.34 -13.56
CA VAL A 146 14.72 -2.90 -14.23
C VAL A 146 15.27 -1.63 -13.56
N ALA A 147 14.41 -0.65 -13.27
CA ALA A 147 14.83 0.56 -12.58
C ALA A 147 15.35 0.26 -11.16
N ARG A 148 14.70 -0.66 -10.42
CA ARG A 148 15.16 -1.11 -9.10
C ARG A 148 16.53 -1.77 -9.18
N GLU A 149 16.73 -2.68 -10.12
CA GLU A 149 18.02 -3.38 -10.30
C GLU A 149 19.15 -2.43 -10.64
N GLN A 150 18.88 -1.41 -11.44
CA GLN A 150 19.86 -0.37 -11.73
C GLN A 150 20.17 0.47 -10.48
N ALA A 151 19.14 0.84 -9.72
CA ALA A 151 19.35 1.55 -8.46
C ALA A 151 20.16 0.73 -7.44
N GLU A 152 19.91 -0.58 -7.33
CA GLU A 152 20.66 -1.47 -6.45
C GLU A 152 22.15 -1.55 -6.82
N LYS A 153 22.48 -1.54 -8.12
CA LYS A 153 23.88 -1.50 -8.60
C LYS A 153 24.57 -0.21 -8.17
N GLU A 154 23.92 0.94 -8.34
CA GLU A 154 24.50 2.24 -7.94
C GLU A 154 24.63 2.38 -6.42
N LEU A 155 23.66 1.85 -5.67
CA LEU A 155 23.63 1.92 -4.21
C LEU A 155 24.54 0.88 -3.53
N GLY A 156 24.96 -0.16 -4.26
CA GLY A 156 25.75 -1.27 -3.71
C GLY A 156 25.00 -2.12 -2.67
N ARG A 157 23.66 -2.05 -2.64
CA ARG A 157 22.80 -2.83 -1.73
C ARG A 157 21.45 -3.13 -2.35
N SER A 158 20.79 -4.18 -1.84
CA SER A 158 19.42 -4.48 -2.24
C SER A 158 18.43 -3.42 -1.73
N VAL A 159 17.43 -3.14 -2.55
CA VAL A 159 16.23 -2.39 -2.15
C VAL A 159 15.26 -3.32 -1.42
N VAL A 160 15.17 -4.57 -1.88
CA VAL A 160 14.32 -5.60 -1.24
C VAL A 160 14.96 -6.02 0.08
N SER A 161 14.31 -5.70 1.19
CA SER A 161 14.85 -5.93 2.53
C SER A 161 13.87 -6.73 3.41
N PRO A 162 14.36 -7.63 4.27
CA PRO A 162 13.55 -8.28 5.29
C PRO A 162 13.16 -7.32 6.43
N GLU A 163 13.84 -6.18 6.54
CA GLU A 163 13.62 -5.22 7.60
C GLU A 163 12.29 -4.50 7.44
N ASN A 164 11.59 -4.32 8.56
CA ASN A 164 10.42 -3.46 8.61
C ASN A 164 10.87 -2.01 8.74
N PHE A 165 10.16 -1.10 8.09
CA PHE A 165 10.49 0.34 8.15
C PHE A 165 10.48 0.88 9.59
N LEU A 166 9.53 0.44 10.40
CA LEU A 166 9.54 0.63 11.85
C LEU A 166 9.67 -0.73 12.53
N SER A 167 10.84 -1.00 13.11
CA SER A 167 11.14 -2.28 13.77
C SER A 167 10.35 -2.53 15.07
N ASP A 168 9.69 -1.51 15.64
CA ASP A 168 9.02 -1.55 16.94
C ASP A 168 7.48 -1.44 16.86
N PHE A 169 6.88 -1.69 15.70
CA PHE A 169 5.43 -1.57 15.51
C PHE A 169 4.59 -2.46 16.43
N ASP A 170 5.11 -3.63 16.78
CA ASP A 170 4.41 -4.55 17.70
C ASP A 170 4.37 -4.04 19.15
N LYS A 171 5.22 -3.07 19.52
CA LYS A 171 5.22 -2.48 20.87
C LYS A 171 4.23 -1.34 21.03
N LEU A 172 3.93 -0.61 19.96
CA LEU A 172 2.93 0.48 19.99
C LEU A 172 1.49 -0.05 19.98
N ASP A 173 1.22 -1.18 19.33
CA ASP A 173 -0.10 -1.86 19.40
C ASP A 173 -0.40 -2.39 20.81
N ALA A 174 0.62 -2.66 21.61
CA ALA A 174 0.48 -3.09 23.01
C ALA A 174 0.25 -1.93 23.99
N THR A 175 0.53 -0.68 23.57
CA THR A 175 0.36 0.53 24.39
C THR A 175 -0.88 1.35 24.03
N LEU A 176 -1.52 1.08 22.91
CA LEU A 176 -2.88 1.52 22.63
C LEU A 176 -3.85 0.62 23.39
N GLU A 177 -3.77 0.64 24.72
CA GLU A 177 -4.88 0.24 25.56
C GLU A 177 -6.05 1.14 25.17
N LEU A 178 -7.05 0.53 24.49
CA LEU A 178 -8.33 1.18 24.35
C LEU A 178 -8.76 1.65 25.75
N PRO A 179 -9.28 2.87 25.92
CA PRO A 179 -9.68 3.39 27.23
C PRO A 179 -10.96 2.73 27.73
N PHE A 180 -11.00 1.42 27.68
CA PHE A 180 -12.02 0.57 28.27
C PHE A 180 -11.35 -0.43 29.21
N SER A 181 -10.88 0.04 30.37
CA SER A 181 -10.89 -0.82 31.53
C SER A 181 -12.35 -0.96 31.97
N GLU A 182 -12.83 -2.19 31.96
CA GLU A 182 -14.04 -2.58 32.69
C GLU A 182 -13.83 -2.28 34.17
N ASN A 183 -14.21 -1.11 34.63
CA ASN A 183 -14.46 -0.77 36.02
C ASN A 183 -15.17 0.57 36.10
N ASP A 184 -16.45 0.57 35.77
CA ASP A 184 -17.47 1.48 36.35
C ASP A 184 -18.76 0.67 36.43
N GLU A 185 -18.87 -0.04 37.54
CA GLU A 185 -20.17 -0.47 38.10
C GLU A 185 -21.03 0.73 38.56
#